data_f54d485ca8498ba6acf06cfca90e2af4
#
_entry.id   f54d485ca8498ba6acf06cfca90e2af4
#
_cell.length_a   1.000
_cell.length_b   1.000
_cell.length_c   1.000
_cell.angle_alpha   90.00
_cell.angle_beta   90.00
_cell.angle_gamma   90.00
#
_symmetry.space_group_name_H-M   'P 1'
#
loop_
_entity.id
_entity.type
_entity.pdbx_description
1 polymer ?
#
loop_
_entity_poly.entity_id
_entity_poly.type
_entity_poly.pdbx_seq_one_letter_code
_entity_poly.pdbx_strand_id
1 'polypeptide(L)'
;MNLNLTRPLCFFDLETTGVSVSNDRIVEIAVLKLYPDESKENKIWRVNPECPIPAQASAVHGIYDSDVADEPNFKTLSKSIFNFIKDSDLAGYNSDRFDIPLLAEEMLRAEINFDF
;
A
#
# COMPACT_ATOMS: atom_id res chain seq x y z
N MET A 1 -22.24 6.12 -2.17
CA MET A 1 -21.64 6.97 -1.16
C MET A 1 -21.71 8.42 -1.65
N ASN A 2 -22.28 9.30 -0.84
CA ASN A 2 -22.61 10.64 -1.28
C ASN A 2 -21.57 11.65 -0.74
N LEU A 3 -20.36 11.57 -1.29
CA LEU A 3 -19.27 12.46 -0.89
C LEU A 3 -19.08 13.55 -1.93
N ASN A 4 -18.94 14.79 -1.46
CA ASN A 4 -18.62 15.93 -2.32
C ASN A 4 -17.12 15.99 -2.55
N LEU A 5 -16.61 15.10 -3.42
CA LEU A 5 -15.20 15.05 -3.72
C LEU A 5 -14.84 16.04 -4.83
N THR A 6 -13.77 16.81 -4.62
CA THR A 6 -13.19 17.66 -5.66
C THR A 6 -12.06 16.94 -6.38
N ARG A 7 -11.53 15.88 -5.79
CA ARG A 7 -10.47 15.04 -6.34
C ARG A 7 -10.71 13.61 -5.86
N PRO A 8 -10.11 12.60 -6.53
CA PRO A 8 -10.28 11.22 -6.10
C PRO A 8 -9.87 11.00 -4.65
N LEU A 9 -10.52 10.03 -4.02
CA LEU A 9 -10.17 9.57 -2.68
C LEU A 9 -9.73 8.11 -2.78
N CYS A 10 -8.51 7.84 -2.35
CA CYS A 10 -7.97 6.48 -2.31
C CYS A 10 -8.05 5.94 -0.89
N PHE A 11 -8.82 4.88 -0.72
CA PHE A 11 -8.79 4.06 0.49
C PHE A 11 -7.79 2.95 0.27
N PHE A 12 -6.89 2.74 1.21
CA PHE A 12 -5.93 1.65 1.05
C PHE A 12 -5.75 0.86 2.34
N ASP A 13 -5.38 -0.39 2.15
CA ASP A 13 -5.11 -1.35 3.21
C ASP A 13 -3.80 -2.04 2.89
N LEU A 14 -2.90 -2.10 3.87
CA LEU A 14 -1.59 -2.70 3.72
C LEU A 14 -1.51 -3.99 4.54
N GLU A 15 -0.97 -5.03 3.92
CA GLU A 15 -0.50 -6.21 4.62
C GLU A 15 1.03 -6.14 4.67
N THR A 16 1.62 -6.42 5.84
CA THR A 16 3.02 -6.11 6.09
C THR A 16 3.71 -7.24 6.84
N THR A 17 5.03 -7.14 6.95
CA THR A 17 5.82 -8.08 7.73
C THR A 17 5.72 -7.83 9.24
N GLY A 18 5.19 -6.68 9.65
CA GLY A 18 5.05 -6.34 11.06
C GLY A 18 4.57 -4.91 11.25
N VAL A 19 4.75 -4.35 12.45
CA VAL A 19 4.16 -3.06 12.83
C VAL A 19 5.19 -1.93 12.99
N SER A 20 6.43 -2.15 12.58
CA SER A 20 7.48 -1.13 12.66
C SER A 20 7.63 -0.42 11.32
N VAL A 21 7.31 0.88 11.30
CA VAL A 21 7.42 1.70 10.08
C VAL A 21 8.84 1.70 9.51
N SER A 22 9.85 1.73 10.38
CA SER A 22 11.24 1.82 9.94
C SER A 22 11.85 0.48 9.54
N ASN A 23 11.33 -0.63 10.04
CA ASN A 23 11.95 -1.95 9.86
C ASN A 23 11.11 -2.90 9.02
N ASP A 24 9.80 -2.72 8.98
CA ASP A 24 8.93 -3.66 8.29
C ASP A 24 8.67 -3.25 6.86
N ARG A 25 8.20 -4.22 6.07
CA ARG A 25 8.01 -4.06 4.63
C ARG A 25 6.58 -4.41 4.25
N ILE A 26 6.12 -3.84 3.16
CA ILE A 26 4.81 -4.12 2.59
C ILE A 26 4.84 -5.46 1.86
N VAL A 27 3.80 -6.26 2.05
CA VAL A 27 3.59 -7.55 1.38
C VAL A 27 2.45 -7.47 0.38
N GLU A 28 1.46 -6.63 0.65
CA GLU A 28 0.33 -6.43 -0.25
C GLU A 28 -0.26 -5.04 -0.03
N ILE A 29 -0.67 -4.40 -1.13
CA ILE A 29 -1.40 -3.13 -1.10
C ILE A 29 -2.71 -3.32 -1.84
N ALA A 30 -3.82 -3.05 -1.17
CA ALA A 30 -5.13 -2.97 -1.80
C ALA A 30 -5.59 -1.51 -1.80
N VAL A 31 -5.99 -0.99 -2.95
CA VAL A 31 -6.44 0.39 -3.09
C VAL A 31 -7.82 0.42 -3.75
N LEU A 32 -8.75 1.09 -3.09
CA LEU A 32 -10.04 1.46 -3.66
C LEU A 32 -10.01 2.96 -3.95
N LYS A 33 -10.08 3.33 -5.23
CA LYS A 33 -10.08 4.72 -5.66
C LYS A 33 -11.50 5.12 -6.03
N LEU A 34 -12.01 6.12 -5.31
CA LEU A 34 -13.35 6.67 -5.50
C LEU A 34 -13.21 8.03 -6.20
N TYR A 35 -13.85 8.16 -7.36
CA TYR A 35 -13.76 9.36 -8.17
C TYR A 35 -14.90 10.35 -7.84
N PRO A 36 -14.72 11.65 -8.16
CA PRO A 36 -15.78 12.64 -7.92
C PRO A 36 -17.11 12.33 -8.62
N ASP A 37 -17.09 11.57 -9.71
CA ASP A 37 -18.31 11.14 -10.44
C ASP A 37 -18.96 9.89 -9.84
N GLU A 38 -18.50 9.46 -8.65
CA GLU A 38 -18.96 8.27 -7.92
C GLU A 38 -18.53 6.94 -8.54
N SER A 39 -17.73 6.94 -9.61
CA SER A 39 -17.14 5.71 -10.13
C SER A 39 -16.01 5.23 -9.21
N LYS A 40 -15.70 3.95 -9.28
CA LYS A 40 -14.69 3.30 -8.44
C LYS A 40 -13.76 2.44 -9.27
N GLU A 41 -12.54 2.31 -8.77
CA GLU A 41 -11.54 1.42 -9.35
C GLU A 41 -10.78 0.74 -8.23
N ASN A 42 -10.65 -0.58 -8.29
CA ASN A 42 -9.90 -1.38 -7.30
C ASN A 42 -8.62 -1.88 -7.92
N LYS A 43 -7.52 -1.82 -7.17
CA LYS A 43 -6.26 -2.47 -7.55
C LYS A 43 -5.63 -3.12 -6.34
N ILE A 44 -5.00 -4.28 -6.58
CA ILE A 44 -4.24 -5.01 -5.57
C ILE A 44 -2.88 -5.33 -6.14
N TRP A 45 -1.83 -5.00 -5.39
CA TRP A 45 -0.46 -5.39 -5.72
C TRP A 45 0.07 -6.28 -4.63
N ARG A 46 0.54 -7.47 -4.99
CA ARG A 46 1.29 -8.33 -4.08
C ARG A 46 2.77 -8.05 -4.28
N VAL A 47 3.51 -7.92 -3.18
CA VAL A 47 4.86 -7.41 -3.17
C VAL A 47 5.79 -8.41 -2.51
N ASN A 48 6.93 -8.70 -3.16
CA ASN A 48 7.99 -9.43 -2.51
C ASN A 48 8.70 -8.48 -1.54
N PRO A 49 8.63 -8.70 -0.22
CA PRO A 49 9.22 -7.79 0.76
C PRO A 49 10.73 -7.89 0.85
N GLU A 50 11.34 -8.86 0.15
CA GLU A 50 12.79 -9.11 0.13
C GLU A 50 13.36 -9.44 1.50
N CYS A 51 12.52 -9.93 2.39
CA CYS A 51 12.90 -10.39 3.72
C CYS A 51 11.90 -11.48 4.14
N PRO A 52 12.26 -12.33 5.10
CA PRO A 52 11.32 -13.34 5.60
C PRO A 52 10.10 -12.69 6.23
N ILE A 53 8.93 -13.27 5.98
CA ILE A 53 7.70 -12.84 6.64
C ILE A 53 7.61 -13.57 7.99
N PRO A 54 7.58 -12.85 9.12
CA PRO A 54 7.45 -13.51 10.42
C PRO A 54 6.18 -14.35 10.49
N ALA A 55 6.27 -15.48 11.15
CA ALA A 55 5.13 -16.40 11.30
C ALA A 55 3.92 -15.70 11.91
N GLN A 56 4.14 -14.77 12.83
CA GLN A 56 3.08 -13.99 13.45
C GLN A 56 2.31 -13.13 12.45
N ALA A 57 3.02 -12.53 11.51
CA ALA A 57 2.41 -11.72 10.45
C ALA A 57 1.61 -12.62 9.51
N SER A 58 2.20 -13.72 9.04
CA SER A 58 1.51 -14.67 8.17
C SER A 58 0.26 -15.25 8.82
N ALA A 59 0.27 -15.46 10.13
CA ALA A 59 -0.89 -15.94 10.87
C ALA A 59 -2.05 -14.94 10.82
N VAL A 60 -1.76 -13.65 10.71
CA VAL A 60 -2.78 -12.60 10.65
C VAL A 60 -3.35 -12.45 9.24
N HIS A 61 -2.48 -12.28 8.23
CA HIS A 61 -2.95 -11.95 6.86
C HIS A 61 -2.95 -13.14 5.89
N GLY A 62 -2.40 -14.29 6.29
CA GLY A 62 -2.44 -15.49 5.45
C GLY A 62 -1.48 -15.49 4.27
N ILE A 63 -0.54 -14.55 4.21
CA ILE A 63 0.45 -14.48 3.14
C ILE A 63 1.77 -15.02 3.66
N TYR A 64 2.35 -15.97 2.92
CA TYR A 64 3.57 -16.67 3.30
C TYR A 64 4.69 -16.37 2.31
N ASP A 65 5.91 -16.68 2.68
CA ASP A 65 7.08 -16.45 1.83
C ASP A 65 6.91 -17.06 0.43
N SER A 66 6.31 -18.24 0.35
CA SER A 66 6.06 -18.90 -0.94
C SER A 66 5.09 -18.13 -1.83
N ASP A 67 4.17 -17.36 -1.23
CA ASP A 67 3.18 -16.60 -1.99
C ASP A 67 3.78 -15.38 -2.67
N VAL A 68 4.89 -14.88 -2.18
CA VAL A 68 5.51 -13.65 -2.67
C VAL A 68 6.88 -13.89 -3.35
N ALA A 69 7.37 -15.12 -3.33
CA ALA A 69 8.70 -15.43 -3.84
C ALA A 69 8.89 -15.02 -5.31
N ASP A 70 7.85 -15.16 -6.12
CA ASP A 70 7.89 -14.82 -7.55
C ASP A 70 7.24 -13.46 -7.85
N GLU A 71 6.85 -12.70 -6.83
CA GLU A 71 6.25 -11.39 -7.02
C GLU A 71 7.32 -10.31 -7.15
N PRO A 72 7.02 -9.20 -7.83
CA PRO A 72 7.97 -8.08 -7.92
C PRO A 72 8.16 -7.42 -6.56
N ASN A 73 9.33 -6.80 -6.39
CA ASN A 73 9.58 -6.02 -5.18
C ASN A 73 8.87 -4.65 -5.26
N PHE A 74 8.87 -3.92 -4.15
CA PHE A 74 8.20 -2.63 -4.09
C PHE A 74 8.79 -1.64 -5.09
N LYS A 75 10.11 -1.63 -5.25
CA LYS A 75 10.77 -0.71 -6.18
C LYS A 75 10.23 -0.88 -7.61
N THR A 76 10.06 -2.12 -8.04
CA THR A 76 9.51 -2.44 -9.37
C THR A 76 8.08 -1.91 -9.52
N LEU A 77 7.28 -2.00 -8.46
CA LEU A 77 5.86 -1.61 -8.48
C LEU A 77 5.63 -0.14 -8.16
N SER A 78 6.62 0.56 -7.62
CA SER A 78 6.46 1.87 -7.01
C SER A 78 5.85 2.90 -7.95
N LYS A 79 6.27 2.94 -9.21
CA LYS A 79 5.75 3.91 -10.17
C LYS A 79 4.29 3.65 -10.50
N SER A 80 3.90 2.40 -10.65
CA SER A 80 2.50 2.03 -10.92
C SER A 80 1.62 2.41 -9.73
N ILE A 81 2.07 2.12 -8.53
CA ILE A 81 1.34 2.47 -7.31
C ILE A 81 1.23 3.99 -7.18
N PHE A 82 2.35 4.70 -7.33
CA PHE A 82 2.38 6.15 -7.25
C PHE A 82 1.45 6.79 -8.27
N ASN A 83 1.51 6.34 -9.53
CA ASN A 83 0.66 6.89 -10.59
C ASN A 83 -0.82 6.67 -10.33
N PHE A 84 -1.17 5.58 -9.66
CA PHE A 84 -2.57 5.30 -9.33
C PHE A 84 -3.10 6.21 -8.21
N ILE A 85 -2.26 6.52 -7.21
CA ILE A 85 -2.71 7.27 -6.02
C ILE A 85 -2.37 8.76 -6.06
N LYS A 86 -1.50 9.20 -6.98
CA LYS A 86 -1.16 10.63 -7.06
C LYS A 86 -2.39 11.48 -7.36
N ASP A 87 -2.36 12.73 -6.93
CA ASP A 87 -3.44 13.70 -7.12
C ASP A 87 -4.76 13.25 -6.45
N SER A 88 -4.67 12.34 -5.48
CA SER A 88 -5.81 11.85 -4.71
C SER A 88 -5.61 12.18 -3.24
N ASP A 89 -6.71 12.32 -2.53
CA ASP A 89 -6.66 12.29 -1.06
C ASP A 89 -6.49 10.83 -0.63
N LEU A 90 -5.80 10.61 0.48
CA LEU A 90 -5.50 9.28 0.98
C LEU A 90 -6.22 9.01 2.30
N ALA A 91 -6.80 7.83 2.42
CA ALA A 91 -7.41 7.36 3.64
C ALA A 91 -7.14 5.86 3.80
N GLY A 92 -7.19 5.35 5.01
CA GLY A 92 -6.97 3.94 5.26
C GLY A 92 -7.36 3.59 6.68
N TYR A 93 -7.44 2.30 6.97
CA TYR A 93 -7.86 1.81 8.27
C TYR A 93 -6.98 2.34 9.40
N ASN A 94 -5.67 2.35 9.20
CA ASN A 94 -4.69 2.80 10.19
C ASN A 94 -3.76 3.85 9.60
N SER A 95 -4.34 4.74 8.77
CA SER A 95 -3.59 5.55 7.83
C SER A 95 -2.61 6.52 8.47
N ASP A 96 -3.01 7.23 9.52
CA ASP A 96 -2.18 8.28 10.10
C ASP A 96 -1.02 7.75 10.92
N ARG A 97 -1.18 6.57 11.52
CA ARG A 97 -0.19 6.02 12.45
C ARG A 97 0.74 5.00 11.80
N PHE A 98 0.26 4.29 10.79
CA PHE A 98 1.02 3.17 10.25
C PHE A 98 1.02 3.14 8.73
N ASP A 99 -0.16 3.09 8.07
CA ASP A 99 -0.24 2.83 6.63
C ASP A 99 0.44 3.92 5.80
N ILE A 100 0.12 5.19 6.05
CA ILE A 100 0.73 6.31 5.34
C ILE A 100 2.23 6.42 5.64
N PRO A 101 2.67 6.40 6.91
CA PRO A 101 4.10 6.41 7.19
C PRO A 101 4.88 5.25 6.57
N LEU A 102 4.33 4.04 6.58
CA LEU A 102 5.00 2.90 5.97
C LEU A 102 5.06 3.02 4.46
N LEU A 103 3.97 3.47 3.83
CA LEU A 103 3.95 3.71 2.39
C LEU A 103 4.99 4.76 2.01
N ALA A 104 5.10 5.84 2.80
CA ALA A 104 6.11 6.87 2.59
C ALA A 104 7.52 6.31 2.69
N GLU A 105 7.79 5.45 3.68
CA GLU A 105 9.08 4.79 3.83
C GLU A 105 9.42 3.91 2.64
N GLU A 106 8.47 3.12 2.16
CA GLU A 106 8.69 2.27 0.99
C GLU A 106 8.93 3.09 -0.27
N MET A 107 8.18 4.18 -0.46
CA MET A 107 8.41 5.08 -1.59
C MET A 107 9.79 5.73 -1.51
N LEU A 108 10.22 6.12 -0.32
CA LEU A 108 11.54 6.71 -0.11
C LEU A 108 12.64 5.70 -0.42
N ARG A 109 12.50 4.45 0.02
CA ARG A 109 13.45 3.38 -0.32
C ARG A 109 13.50 3.12 -1.82
N ALA A 110 12.39 3.32 -2.52
CA ALA A 110 12.30 3.17 -3.97
C ALA A 110 12.73 4.44 -4.72
N GLU A 111 13.19 5.46 -4.00
CA GLU A 111 13.64 6.75 -4.56
C GLU A 111 12.50 7.54 -5.23
N ILE A 112 11.26 7.33 -4.79
CA ILE A 112 10.12 8.10 -5.22
C ILE A 112 9.87 9.24 -4.24
N ASN A 113 9.84 10.47 -4.75
CA ASN A 113 9.48 11.64 -3.94
C ASN A 113 7.96 11.68 -3.82
N PHE A 114 7.45 11.25 -2.68
CA PHE A 114 6.03 11.19 -2.40
C PHE A 114 5.69 12.19 -1.31
N ASP A 115 4.92 13.21 -1.68
CA ASP A 115 4.50 14.27 -0.77
C ASP A 115 3.05 13.99 -0.33
N PHE A 116 2.87 13.85 0.96
CA PHE A 116 1.56 13.55 1.54
C PHE A 116 0.85 14.81 2.02
#